data_6c5e410ee4ec7ca80ba5d33dcd002430
#
_entry.id   6c5e410ee4ec7ca80ba5d33dcd002430
#
_cell.length_a   1.000
_cell.length_b   1.000
_cell.length_c   1.000
_cell.angle_alpha   90.00
_cell.angle_beta   90.00
_cell.angle_gamma   90.00
#
_symmetry.space_group_name_H-M   'P 1'
#
loop_
_entity.id
_entity.type
_entity.pdbx_description
1 polymer ?
#
loop_
_entity_poly.entity_id
_entity_poly.type
_entity_poly.pdbx_seq_one_letter_code
_entity_poly.pdbx_strand_id
1 'polypeptide(L)'
;RLVGSEMCIRDSAITIPSFFSLRYRDERHVLTCIAAILILIFFIPYTASGFKAVGTLFNSLFGVDYHTAMIVGAIVIIGYTVLGGFLAVSTTDLIQSIVMSIALVVIVFFGIQQAGGWEAVLDHAAGLSGYLSMTQSHDAASGAAVPYGGLSILSTLAWGLGYFGMPHILLRFMAIQDEGKLRLSRRIASIWVVISMFVAILIGIIG
;
A
#
# COMPACT_ATOMS: atom_id res chain seq x y z
N ARG A 1 8.61 10.79 -16.54
CA ARG A 1 7.72 10.31 -17.61
C ARG A 1 7.57 8.82 -17.43
N LEU A 2 6.36 8.36 -17.20
CA LEU A 2 6.00 6.93 -17.23
C LEU A 2 5.82 6.52 -18.70
N VAL A 3 6.93 6.47 -19.44
CA VAL A 3 6.95 6.14 -20.87
C VAL A 3 6.25 4.80 -21.16
N GLY A 4 6.30 3.87 -20.20
CA GLY A 4 5.64 2.57 -20.33
C GLY A 4 4.11 2.63 -20.29
N SER A 5 3.51 3.49 -19.45
CA SER A 5 2.04 3.57 -19.34
C SER A 5 1.41 4.25 -20.55
N GLU A 6 2.01 5.31 -21.09
CA GLU A 6 1.56 5.95 -22.35
C GLU A 6 1.56 4.94 -23.50
N MET A 7 2.58 4.08 -23.57
CA MET A 7 2.68 3.04 -24.59
C MET A 7 1.66 1.91 -24.39
N CYS A 8 1.39 1.50 -23.16
CA CYS A 8 0.36 0.51 -22.85
C CYS A 8 -1.04 0.97 -23.27
N ILE A 9 -1.39 2.22 -23.02
CA ILE A 9 -2.68 2.81 -23.42
C ILE A 9 -2.81 2.77 -24.94
N ARG A 10 -1.78 3.16 -25.66
CA ARG A 10 -1.78 3.19 -27.13
C ARG A 10 -1.84 1.80 -27.75
N ASP A 11 -1.13 0.83 -27.18
CA ASP A 11 -1.04 -0.53 -27.73
C ASP A 11 -2.10 -1.48 -27.14
N SER A 12 -3.07 -0.96 -26.35
CA SER A 12 -4.15 -1.74 -25.73
C SER A 12 -3.66 -2.91 -24.86
N ALA A 13 -2.47 -2.80 -24.28
CA ALA A 13 -1.93 -3.80 -23.37
C ALA A 13 -2.59 -3.65 -21.99
N ILE A 14 -3.46 -4.60 -21.62
CA ILE A 14 -4.23 -4.56 -20.37
C ILE A 14 -3.43 -5.14 -19.19
N THR A 15 -2.46 -6.00 -19.44
CA THR A 15 -1.66 -6.67 -18.40
C THR A 15 -0.16 -6.46 -18.60
N ILE A 16 0.61 -6.52 -17.52
CA ILE A 16 2.08 -6.43 -17.59
C ILE A 16 2.69 -7.52 -18.47
N PRO A 17 2.30 -8.81 -18.38
CA PRO A 17 2.77 -9.83 -19.31
C PRO A 17 2.45 -9.50 -20.77
N SER A 18 1.25 -9.01 -21.07
CA SER A 18 0.87 -8.58 -22.42
C SER A 18 1.70 -7.41 -22.90
N PHE A 19 2.01 -6.45 -22.02
CA PHE A 19 2.90 -5.34 -22.35
C PHE A 19 4.28 -5.80 -22.77
N PHE A 20 4.90 -6.73 -22.04
CA PHE A 20 6.21 -7.27 -22.41
C PHE A 20 6.16 -8.02 -23.74
N SER A 21 5.12 -8.84 -23.96
CA SER A 21 4.94 -9.55 -25.23
C SER A 21 4.86 -8.59 -26.41
N LEU A 22 4.03 -7.56 -26.31
CA LEU A 22 3.88 -6.56 -27.38
C LEU A 22 5.15 -5.72 -27.57
N ARG A 23 5.80 -5.31 -26.48
CA ARG A 23 6.99 -4.45 -26.53
C ARG A 23 8.18 -5.13 -27.15
N TYR A 24 8.39 -6.41 -26.86
CA TYR A 24 9.55 -7.18 -27.31
C TYR A 24 9.22 -8.12 -28.47
N ARG A 25 7.98 -8.08 -28.99
CA ARG A 25 7.51 -8.95 -30.09
C ARG A 25 7.75 -10.44 -29.78
N ASP A 26 7.35 -10.86 -28.57
CA ASP A 26 7.56 -12.22 -28.08
C ASP A 26 6.53 -13.18 -28.71
N GLU A 27 6.82 -13.67 -29.90
CA GLU A 27 5.97 -14.62 -30.61
C GLU A 27 5.85 -15.98 -29.90
N ARG A 28 6.84 -16.32 -29.06
CA ARG A 28 6.87 -17.59 -28.32
C ARG A 28 6.23 -17.51 -26.94
N HIS A 29 5.74 -16.35 -26.53
CA HIS A 29 5.14 -16.11 -25.23
C HIS A 29 6.04 -16.46 -24.01
N VAL A 30 7.36 -16.52 -24.20
CA VAL A 30 8.31 -16.83 -23.14
C VAL A 30 8.36 -15.73 -22.10
N LEU A 31 8.43 -14.45 -22.51
CA LEU A 31 8.42 -13.31 -21.61
C LEU A 31 7.10 -13.19 -20.86
N THR A 32 5.98 -13.50 -21.53
CA THR A 32 4.66 -13.54 -20.93
C THR A 32 4.60 -14.58 -19.80
N CYS A 33 5.12 -15.78 -20.06
CA CYS A 33 5.15 -16.87 -19.10
C CYS A 33 6.03 -16.52 -17.88
N ILE A 34 7.25 -16.02 -18.12
CA ILE A 34 8.17 -15.62 -17.04
C ILE A 34 7.55 -14.52 -16.17
N ALA A 35 6.99 -13.47 -16.80
CA ALA A 35 6.36 -12.39 -16.07
C ALA A 35 5.15 -12.86 -15.26
N ALA A 36 4.32 -13.75 -15.81
CA ALA A 36 3.18 -14.33 -15.10
C ALA A 36 3.61 -15.15 -13.88
N ILE A 37 4.64 -16.01 -14.03
CA ILE A 37 5.17 -16.82 -12.94
C ILE A 37 5.73 -15.94 -11.83
N LEU A 38 6.51 -14.92 -12.16
CA LEU A 38 7.05 -13.97 -11.17
C LEU A 38 5.92 -13.24 -10.42
N ILE A 39 4.90 -12.78 -11.13
CA ILE A 39 3.73 -12.16 -10.51
C ILE A 39 3.06 -13.13 -9.54
N LEU A 40 2.82 -14.38 -9.92
CA LEU A 40 2.21 -15.38 -9.05
C LEU A 40 3.05 -15.63 -7.79
N ILE A 41 4.35 -15.82 -7.92
CA ILE A 41 5.25 -16.09 -6.79
C ILE A 41 5.18 -14.97 -5.74
N PHE A 42 5.17 -13.71 -6.16
CA PHE A 42 5.17 -12.58 -5.23
C PHE A 42 3.77 -12.14 -4.79
N PHE A 43 2.75 -12.32 -5.64
CA PHE A 43 1.40 -11.86 -5.33
C PHE A 43 0.59 -12.84 -4.47
N ILE A 44 0.87 -14.13 -4.52
CA ILE A 44 0.19 -15.10 -3.64
C ILE A 44 0.45 -14.79 -2.16
N PRO A 45 1.71 -14.63 -1.69
CA PRO A 45 1.97 -14.22 -0.31
C PRO A 45 1.40 -12.83 0.04
N TYR A 46 1.44 -11.89 -0.90
CA TYR A 46 0.88 -10.56 -0.71
C TYR A 46 -0.63 -10.62 -0.46
N THR A 47 -1.37 -11.35 -1.29
CA THR A 47 -2.82 -11.52 -1.14
C THR A 47 -3.17 -12.27 0.15
N ALA A 48 -2.39 -13.30 0.50
CA ALA A 48 -2.57 -14.04 1.74
C ALA A 48 -2.39 -13.13 2.98
N SER A 49 -1.44 -12.19 2.94
CA SER A 49 -1.25 -11.21 4.01
C SER A 49 -2.46 -10.28 4.18
N GLY A 50 -3.12 -9.91 3.08
CA GLY A 50 -4.37 -9.14 3.10
C GLY A 50 -5.52 -9.89 3.79
N PHE A 51 -5.72 -11.15 3.46
CA PHE A 51 -6.73 -11.99 4.10
C PHE A 51 -6.43 -12.22 5.59
N LYS A 52 -5.16 -12.38 5.96
CA LYS A 52 -4.73 -12.45 7.35
C LYS A 52 -5.11 -11.17 8.11
N ALA A 53 -4.88 -10.00 7.52
CA ALA A 53 -5.24 -8.72 8.14
C ALA A 53 -6.75 -8.60 8.39
N VAL A 54 -7.60 -9.04 7.45
CA VAL A 54 -9.06 -9.09 7.62
C VAL A 54 -9.44 -10.00 8.80
N GLY A 55 -8.90 -11.21 8.84
CA GLY A 55 -9.16 -12.16 9.94
C GLY A 55 -8.77 -11.57 11.31
N THR A 56 -7.58 -10.97 11.41
CA THR A 56 -7.10 -10.36 12.65
C THR A 56 -7.97 -9.17 13.06
N LEU A 57 -8.35 -8.32 12.12
CA LEU A 57 -9.18 -7.13 12.39
C LEU A 57 -10.55 -7.53 12.97
N PHE A 58 -11.25 -8.43 12.32
CA PHE A 58 -12.57 -8.86 12.78
C PHE A 58 -12.51 -9.65 14.08
N ASN A 59 -11.46 -10.43 14.30
CA ASN A 59 -11.24 -11.11 15.57
C ASN A 59 -11.01 -10.11 16.72
N SER A 60 -10.16 -9.09 16.51
CA SER A 60 -9.84 -8.11 17.55
C SER A 60 -10.99 -7.15 17.86
N LEU A 61 -11.80 -6.75 16.87
CA LEU A 61 -12.87 -5.78 17.06
C LEU A 61 -14.19 -6.42 17.48
N PHE A 62 -14.52 -7.59 16.96
CA PHE A 62 -15.84 -8.21 17.14
C PHE A 62 -15.78 -9.57 17.86
N GLY A 63 -14.59 -10.07 18.17
CA GLY A 63 -14.43 -11.38 18.80
C GLY A 63 -14.81 -12.57 17.89
N VAL A 64 -14.97 -12.35 16.59
CA VAL A 64 -15.30 -13.40 15.62
C VAL A 64 -14.11 -14.33 15.46
N ASP A 65 -14.36 -15.63 15.30
CA ASP A 65 -13.28 -16.57 15.03
C ASP A 65 -12.46 -16.15 13.79
N TYR A 66 -11.15 -16.18 13.95
CA TYR A 66 -10.18 -15.73 12.94
C TYR A 66 -10.38 -16.38 11.58
N HIS A 67 -10.53 -17.71 11.56
CA HIS A 67 -10.69 -18.45 10.29
C HIS A 67 -12.03 -18.14 9.62
N THR A 68 -13.09 -18.03 10.39
CA THR A 68 -14.41 -17.67 9.89
C THR A 68 -14.40 -16.27 9.29
N ALA A 69 -13.84 -15.31 9.99
CA ALA A 69 -13.71 -13.92 9.50
C ALA A 69 -12.88 -13.83 8.21
N MET A 70 -11.75 -14.54 8.15
CA MET A 70 -10.89 -14.60 6.98
C MET A 70 -11.61 -15.20 5.77
N ILE A 71 -12.30 -16.33 5.94
CA ILE A 71 -13.01 -17.02 4.85
C ILE A 71 -14.17 -16.17 4.32
N VAL A 72 -15.01 -15.64 5.22
CA VAL A 72 -16.14 -14.78 4.84
C VAL A 72 -15.63 -13.53 4.13
N GLY A 73 -14.60 -12.86 4.66
CA GLY A 73 -13.97 -11.72 4.03
C GLY A 73 -13.43 -12.04 2.63
N ALA A 74 -12.77 -13.18 2.46
CA ALA A 74 -12.27 -13.64 1.17
C ALA A 74 -13.41 -13.85 0.17
N ILE A 75 -14.49 -14.51 0.58
CA ILE A 75 -15.67 -14.75 -0.28
C ILE A 75 -16.28 -13.42 -0.74
N VAL A 76 -16.44 -12.46 0.17
CA VAL A 76 -17.01 -11.14 -0.15
C VAL A 76 -16.10 -10.40 -1.13
N ILE A 77 -14.79 -10.36 -0.89
CA ILE A 77 -13.82 -9.67 -1.76
C ILE A 77 -13.80 -10.30 -3.15
N ILE A 78 -13.70 -11.62 -3.23
CA ILE A 78 -13.72 -12.35 -4.51
C ILE A 78 -15.05 -12.15 -5.22
N GLY A 79 -16.16 -12.23 -4.47
CA GLY A 79 -17.51 -12.06 -5.02
C GLY A 79 -17.71 -10.72 -5.72
N TYR A 80 -17.44 -9.60 -5.04
CA TYR A 80 -17.64 -8.29 -5.68
C TYR A 80 -16.60 -8.03 -6.79
N THR A 81 -15.38 -8.57 -6.68
CA THR A 81 -14.36 -8.42 -7.71
C THR A 81 -14.73 -9.16 -8.99
N VAL A 82 -15.26 -10.39 -8.87
CA VAL A 82 -15.70 -11.20 -10.02
C VAL A 82 -16.94 -10.59 -10.69
N LEU A 83 -17.90 -10.15 -9.90
CA LEU A 83 -19.15 -9.59 -10.41
C LEU A 83 -18.99 -8.19 -11.00
N GLY A 84 -18.17 -7.36 -10.39
CA GLY A 84 -18.06 -5.94 -10.75
C GLY A 84 -16.82 -5.59 -11.56
N GLY A 85 -15.85 -6.49 -11.65
CA GLY A 85 -14.62 -6.32 -12.42
C GLY A 85 -13.80 -5.08 -12.00
N PHE A 86 -13.01 -4.56 -12.94
CA PHE A 86 -12.09 -3.43 -12.69
C PHE A 86 -12.79 -2.15 -12.25
N LEU A 87 -13.97 -1.85 -12.81
CA LEU A 87 -14.72 -0.62 -12.47
C LEU A 87 -15.21 -0.64 -11.02
N ALA A 88 -15.75 -1.76 -10.55
CA ALA A 88 -16.20 -1.90 -9.18
C ALA A 88 -15.04 -1.79 -8.19
N VAL A 89 -13.91 -2.46 -8.46
CA VAL A 89 -12.72 -2.37 -7.63
C VAL A 89 -12.20 -0.93 -7.56
N SER A 90 -12.11 -0.23 -8.69
CA SER A 90 -11.63 1.15 -8.72
C SER A 90 -12.55 2.12 -7.97
N THR A 91 -13.86 1.90 -8.05
CA THR A 91 -14.87 2.72 -7.34
C THR A 91 -14.80 2.46 -5.83
N THR A 92 -14.73 1.20 -5.41
CA THR A 92 -14.59 0.84 -3.99
C THR A 92 -13.29 1.38 -3.41
N ASP A 93 -12.18 1.31 -4.14
CA ASP A 93 -10.90 1.86 -3.71
C ASP A 93 -10.96 3.38 -3.52
N LEU A 94 -11.65 4.11 -4.39
CA LEU A 94 -11.86 5.55 -4.23
C LEU A 94 -12.64 5.86 -2.95
N ILE A 95 -13.75 5.17 -2.73
CA ILE A 95 -14.56 5.35 -1.52
C ILE A 95 -13.75 5.01 -0.27
N GLN A 96 -13.06 3.88 -0.27
CA GLN A 96 -12.21 3.44 0.83
C GLN A 96 -11.06 4.43 1.11
N SER A 97 -10.45 5.02 0.08
CA SER A 97 -9.39 6.01 0.26
C SER A 97 -9.91 7.30 0.92
N ILE A 98 -11.13 7.73 0.61
CA ILE A 98 -11.77 8.88 1.25
C ILE A 98 -12.07 8.56 2.73
N VAL A 99 -12.69 7.41 3.00
CA VAL A 99 -12.99 6.96 4.37
C VAL A 99 -11.71 6.82 5.19
N MET A 100 -10.66 6.22 4.62
CA MET A 100 -9.36 6.10 5.28
C MET A 100 -8.75 7.46 5.60
N SER A 101 -8.81 8.42 4.68
CA SER A 101 -8.28 9.77 4.89
C SER A 101 -8.99 10.48 6.05
N ILE A 102 -10.31 10.36 6.12
CA ILE A 102 -11.11 10.91 7.22
C ILE A 102 -10.75 10.22 8.54
N ALA A 103 -10.67 8.87 8.54
CA ALA A 103 -10.32 8.10 9.72
C ALA A 103 -8.93 8.46 10.26
N LEU A 104 -7.93 8.61 9.39
CA LEU A 104 -6.59 9.03 9.77
C LEU A 104 -6.59 10.38 10.49
N VAL A 105 -7.31 11.38 9.95
CA VAL A 105 -7.41 12.69 10.58
C VAL A 105 -8.11 12.62 11.94
N VAL A 106 -9.20 11.86 12.02
CA VAL A 106 -9.94 11.67 13.29
C VAL A 106 -9.06 11.00 14.35
N ILE A 107 -8.30 9.96 13.97
CA ILE A 107 -7.39 9.25 14.90
C ILE A 107 -6.30 10.19 15.42
N VAL A 108 -5.68 11.01 14.56
CA VAL A 108 -4.68 11.99 15.01
C VAL A 108 -5.28 12.97 16.01
N PHE A 109 -6.43 13.55 15.68
CA PHE A 109 -7.09 14.52 16.54
C PHE A 109 -7.46 13.92 17.90
N PHE A 110 -8.07 12.73 17.89
CA PHE A 110 -8.43 12.02 19.10
C PHE A 110 -7.20 11.58 19.90
N GLY A 111 -6.17 11.07 19.23
CA GLY A 111 -4.93 10.66 19.88
C GLY A 111 -4.21 11.81 20.59
N ILE A 112 -4.12 12.98 19.96
CA ILE A 112 -3.54 14.18 20.59
C ILE A 112 -4.34 14.60 21.83
N GLN A 113 -5.68 14.56 21.77
CA GLN A 113 -6.52 14.88 22.93
C GLN A 113 -6.32 13.88 24.05
N GLN A 114 -6.26 12.59 23.74
CA GLN A 114 -6.10 11.52 24.74
C GLN A 114 -4.72 11.56 25.41
N ALA A 115 -3.69 11.96 24.66
CA ALA A 115 -2.32 12.11 25.17
C ALA A 115 -2.13 13.35 26.08
N GLY A 116 -3.12 14.22 26.19
CA GLY A 116 -3.03 15.45 26.99
C GLY A 116 -2.53 16.67 26.22
N GLY A 117 -2.59 16.62 24.88
CA GLY A 117 -2.20 17.71 23.99
C GLY A 117 -0.90 17.46 23.24
N TRP A 118 -0.59 18.34 22.31
CA TRP A 118 0.57 18.20 21.43
C TRP A 118 1.92 18.25 22.18
N GLU A 119 2.03 19.09 23.22
CA GLU A 119 3.25 19.19 24.03
C GLU A 119 3.53 17.89 24.77
N ALA A 120 2.50 17.26 25.34
CA ALA A 120 2.65 15.97 26.04
C ALA A 120 3.10 14.86 25.06
N VAL A 121 2.58 14.83 23.84
CA VAL A 121 3.03 13.89 22.79
C VAL A 121 4.51 14.06 22.48
N LEU A 122 4.97 15.31 22.32
CA LEU A 122 6.39 15.57 22.03
C LEU A 122 7.29 15.23 23.22
N ASP A 123 6.88 15.51 24.42
CA ASP A 123 7.64 15.17 25.63
C ASP A 123 7.77 13.67 25.80
N HIS A 124 6.69 12.92 25.59
CA HIS A 124 6.73 11.46 25.61
C HIS A 124 7.65 10.90 24.53
N ALA A 125 7.52 11.38 23.29
CA ALA A 125 8.36 10.94 22.18
C ALA A 125 9.85 11.29 22.40
N ALA A 126 10.16 12.46 22.98
CA ALA A 126 11.51 12.88 23.32
C ALA A 126 12.10 12.10 24.50
N GLY A 127 11.26 11.63 25.42
CA GLY A 127 11.65 10.80 26.56
C GLY A 127 12.09 9.38 26.17
N LEU A 128 11.68 8.89 24.98
CA LEU A 128 12.07 7.58 24.49
C LEU A 128 13.43 7.66 23.79
N SER A 129 14.44 6.96 24.36
CA SER A 129 15.81 6.99 23.82
C SER A 129 15.86 6.48 22.37
N GLY A 130 16.40 7.31 21.45
CA GLY A 130 16.55 6.96 20.03
C GLY A 130 15.28 6.99 19.18
N TYR A 131 14.10 7.26 19.76
CA TYR A 131 12.82 7.19 19.03
C TYR A 131 12.70 8.24 17.90
N LEU A 132 13.12 9.45 18.14
CA LEU A 132 13.12 10.53 17.13
C LEU A 132 14.39 10.59 16.29
N SER A 133 15.28 9.61 16.44
CA SER A 133 16.54 9.55 15.68
C SER A 133 16.34 8.88 14.33
N MET A 134 16.96 9.39 13.28
CA MET A 134 16.97 8.75 11.95
C MET A 134 17.95 7.56 11.85
N THR A 135 18.86 7.42 12.80
CA THR A 135 19.92 6.41 12.78
C THR A 135 19.83 5.40 13.91
N GLN A 136 18.87 5.59 14.81
CA GLN A 136 18.61 4.70 15.94
C GLN A 136 17.13 4.32 15.96
N SER A 137 16.83 3.20 16.56
CA SER A 137 15.48 2.72 16.81
C SER A 137 15.32 2.50 18.31
N HIS A 138 14.19 2.84 18.85
CA HIS A 138 13.85 2.51 20.24
C HIS A 138 13.47 1.03 20.32
N ASP A 139 14.13 0.29 21.18
CA ASP A 139 13.76 -1.09 21.48
C ASP A 139 12.82 -1.12 22.68
N ALA A 140 11.56 -1.44 22.45
CA ALA A 140 10.53 -1.50 23.49
C ALA A 140 10.82 -2.55 24.57
N ALA A 141 11.65 -3.58 24.29
CA ALA A 141 11.96 -4.62 25.26
C ALA A 141 13.05 -4.19 26.26
N SER A 142 14.06 -3.45 25.77
CA SER A 142 15.19 -3.00 26.59
C SER A 142 15.09 -1.53 27.04
N GLY A 143 14.19 -0.75 26.46
CA GLY A 143 14.08 0.69 26.65
C GLY A 143 15.27 1.50 26.13
N ALA A 144 16.17 0.86 25.37
CA ALA A 144 17.41 1.44 24.91
C ALA A 144 17.37 1.86 23.44
N ALA A 145 18.22 2.82 23.07
CA ALA A 145 18.45 3.18 21.69
C ALA A 145 19.37 2.13 21.02
N VAL A 146 18.87 1.46 20.00
CA VAL A 146 19.65 0.49 19.19
C VAL A 146 20.02 1.12 17.86
N PRO A 147 21.27 0.97 17.39
CA PRO A 147 21.69 1.50 16.08
C PRO A 147 20.85 0.90 14.95
N TYR A 148 20.28 1.75 14.12
CA TYR A 148 19.58 1.30 12.91
C TYR A 148 20.62 0.96 11.84
N GLY A 149 20.88 -0.32 11.64
CA GLY A 149 21.95 -0.80 10.78
C GLY A 149 21.79 -0.37 9.32
N GLY A 150 22.92 -0.16 8.63
CA GLY A 150 22.92 0.25 7.22
C GLY A 150 22.14 -0.70 6.29
N LEU A 151 22.14 -2.01 6.58
CA LEU A 151 21.33 -2.99 5.85
C LEU A 151 19.84 -2.76 6.04
N SER A 152 19.39 -2.38 7.23
CA SER A 152 18.00 -2.06 7.52
C SER A 152 17.56 -0.80 6.78
N ILE A 153 18.41 0.23 6.76
CA ILE A 153 18.18 1.47 6.01
C ILE A 153 18.03 1.15 4.51
N LEU A 154 18.96 0.37 3.96
CA LEU A 154 18.94 -0.03 2.55
C LEU A 154 17.71 -0.85 2.21
N SER A 155 17.31 -1.78 3.07
CA SER A 155 16.10 -2.59 2.92
C SER A 155 14.82 -1.74 2.90
N THR A 156 14.73 -0.76 3.81
CA THR A 156 13.58 0.16 3.87
C THR A 156 13.50 1.05 2.63
N LEU A 157 14.64 1.55 2.14
CA LEU A 157 14.70 2.33 0.90
C LEU A 157 14.37 1.47 -0.34
N ALA A 158 14.81 0.22 -0.36
CA ALA A 158 14.54 -0.72 -1.45
C ALA A 158 13.03 -1.00 -1.59
N TRP A 159 12.26 -0.95 -0.49
CA TRP A 159 10.81 -1.10 -0.55
C TRP A 159 10.14 -0.01 -1.40
N GLY A 160 10.60 1.23 -1.28
CA GLY A 160 10.15 2.33 -2.14
C GLY A 160 10.40 2.06 -3.62
N LEU A 161 11.54 1.47 -3.99
CA LEU A 161 11.83 1.08 -5.36
C LEU A 161 10.92 -0.05 -5.86
N GLY A 162 10.64 -1.05 -5.01
CA GLY A 162 9.72 -2.15 -5.33
C GLY A 162 8.30 -1.68 -5.60
N TYR A 163 7.86 -0.61 -4.94
CA TYR A 163 6.51 -0.07 -5.08
C TYR A 163 6.20 0.41 -6.51
N PHE A 164 7.20 0.91 -7.25
CA PHE A 164 7.04 1.31 -8.65
C PHE A 164 6.78 0.13 -9.60
N GLY A 165 7.17 -1.08 -9.22
CA GLY A 165 6.96 -2.30 -10.00
C GLY A 165 5.69 -3.07 -9.66
N MET A 166 4.90 -2.63 -8.69
CA MET A 166 3.70 -3.33 -8.24
C MET A 166 2.64 -3.43 -9.35
N PRO A 167 2.25 -4.65 -9.79
CA PRO A 167 1.32 -4.87 -10.89
C PRO A 167 -0.03 -4.17 -10.72
N HIS A 168 -0.60 -4.18 -9.52
CA HIS A 168 -1.90 -3.55 -9.26
C HIS A 168 -1.85 -2.01 -9.36
N ILE A 169 -0.71 -1.40 -9.13
CA ILE A 169 -0.52 0.05 -9.30
C ILE A 169 -0.34 0.38 -10.78
N LEU A 170 0.50 -0.38 -11.49
CA LEU A 170 0.75 -0.20 -12.91
C LEU A 170 -0.53 -0.39 -13.74
N LEU A 171 -1.35 -1.40 -13.42
CA LEU A 171 -2.63 -1.63 -14.09
C LEU A 171 -3.57 -0.43 -14.02
N ARG A 172 -3.58 0.31 -12.92
CA ARG A 172 -4.43 1.51 -12.78
C ARG A 172 -3.98 2.64 -13.69
N PHE A 173 -2.68 2.82 -13.89
CA PHE A 173 -2.15 3.77 -14.85
C PHE A 173 -2.35 3.32 -16.30
N MET A 174 -2.30 2.01 -16.55
CA MET A 174 -2.53 1.43 -17.89
C MET A 174 -4.01 1.51 -18.30
N ALA A 175 -4.94 1.51 -17.35
CA ALA A 175 -6.38 1.55 -17.59
C ALA A 175 -6.95 2.97 -17.78
N ILE A 176 -6.12 4.02 -17.76
CA ILE A 176 -6.56 5.40 -18.00
C ILE A 176 -6.91 5.56 -19.47
N GLN A 177 -8.12 6.07 -19.76
CA GLN A 177 -8.64 6.23 -21.13
C GLN A 177 -7.91 7.30 -21.96
N ASP A 178 -7.34 8.30 -21.31
CA ASP A 178 -6.74 9.47 -21.99
C ASP A 178 -5.34 9.73 -21.42
N GLU A 179 -4.34 9.74 -22.30
CA GLU A 179 -2.94 10.01 -21.96
C GLU A 179 -2.76 11.38 -21.28
N GLY A 180 -3.56 12.38 -21.69
CA GLY A 180 -3.54 13.72 -21.10
C GLY A 180 -3.90 13.75 -19.62
N LYS A 181 -4.76 12.84 -19.18
CA LYS A 181 -5.21 12.71 -17.77
C LYS A 181 -4.17 12.02 -16.88
N LEU A 182 -3.19 11.36 -17.45
CA LEU A 182 -2.13 10.67 -16.70
C LEU A 182 -1.34 11.62 -15.79
N ARG A 183 -1.07 12.85 -16.26
CA ARG A 183 -0.38 13.87 -15.44
C ARG A 183 -1.21 14.30 -14.23
N LEU A 184 -2.51 14.46 -14.42
CA LEU A 184 -3.43 14.83 -13.35
C LEU A 184 -3.55 13.70 -12.33
N SER A 185 -3.75 12.48 -12.79
CA SER A 185 -3.81 11.28 -11.92
C SER A 185 -2.54 11.14 -11.07
N ARG A 186 -1.36 11.28 -11.67
CA ARG A 186 -0.09 11.26 -10.94
C ARG A 186 0.02 12.34 -9.88
N ARG A 187 -0.39 13.58 -10.19
CA ARG A 187 -0.35 14.69 -9.22
C ARG A 187 -1.27 14.43 -8.03
N ILE A 188 -2.51 14.02 -8.30
CA ILE A 188 -3.48 13.70 -7.26
C ILE A 188 -2.95 12.57 -6.38
N ALA A 189 -2.49 11.46 -6.97
CA ALA A 189 -1.95 10.34 -6.23
C ALA A 189 -0.72 10.73 -5.38
N SER A 190 0.21 11.53 -5.93
CA SER A 190 1.40 11.95 -5.19
C SER A 190 1.05 12.84 -4.01
N ILE A 191 0.15 13.81 -4.18
CA ILE A 191 -0.29 14.70 -3.09
C ILE A 191 -0.99 13.89 -2.01
N TRP A 192 -1.89 12.99 -2.41
CA TRP A 192 -2.63 12.14 -1.47
C TRP A 192 -1.69 11.22 -0.68
N VAL A 193 -0.71 10.59 -1.33
CA VAL A 193 0.27 9.72 -0.65
C VAL A 193 1.11 10.52 0.34
N VAL A 194 1.60 11.70 -0.03
CA VAL A 194 2.39 12.56 0.88
C VAL A 194 1.59 12.93 2.12
N ILE A 195 0.34 13.37 1.95
CA ILE A 195 -0.53 13.73 3.08
C ILE A 195 -0.81 12.51 3.96
N SER A 196 -1.20 11.38 3.36
CA SER A 196 -1.52 10.16 4.10
C SER A 196 -0.32 9.60 4.87
N MET A 197 0.88 9.63 4.26
CA MET A 197 2.11 9.19 4.92
C MET A 197 2.50 10.11 6.08
N PHE A 198 2.37 11.43 5.89
CA PHE A 198 2.62 12.39 6.95
C PHE A 198 1.70 12.14 8.16
N VAL A 199 0.40 11.98 7.90
CA VAL A 199 -0.58 11.69 8.96
C VAL A 199 -0.31 10.34 9.62
N ALA A 200 0.06 9.32 8.85
CA ALA A 200 0.42 8.01 9.41
C ALA A 200 1.67 8.07 10.32
N ILE A 201 2.66 8.87 9.96
CA ILE A 201 3.84 9.11 10.81
C ILE A 201 3.43 9.81 12.11
N LEU A 202 2.53 10.80 12.05
CA LEU A 202 2.00 11.45 13.25
C LEU A 202 1.29 10.47 14.17
N ILE A 203 0.48 9.55 13.61
CA ILE A 203 -0.17 8.49 14.41
C ILE A 203 0.88 7.61 15.10
N GLY A 204 1.95 7.25 14.41
CA GLY A 204 3.04 6.48 15.00
C GLY A 204 3.81 7.22 16.10
N ILE A 205 3.81 8.56 16.09
CA ILE A 205 4.45 9.37 17.15
C ILE A 205 3.52 9.52 18.37
N ILE A 206 2.20 9.53 18.14
CA ILE A 206 1.19 9.70 19.18
C ILE A 206 1.00 8.40 19.98
N GLY A 207 1.07 7.23 19.35
CA GLY A 207 0.81 5.91 19.96
C GLY A 207 2.04 5.26 20.51
#